data_c2a56e04f5525899022177647f538c5d
#
_entry.id   c2a56e04f5525899022177647f538c5d
#
_cell.length_a   1.000
_cell.length_b   1.000
_cell.length_c   1.000
_cell.angle_alpha   90.00
_cell.angle_beta   90.00
_cell.angle_gamma   90.00
#
_symmetry.space_group_name_H-M   'P 1'
#
loop_
_entity.id
_entity.type
_entity.pdbx_description
1 polymer ?
#
loop_
_entity_poly.entity_id
_entity_poly.type
_entity_poly.pdbx_seq_one_letter_code
_entity_poly.pdbx_strand_id
1 'polypeptide(L)'
;MKKIYMTLVMLFAITASMAQPREIKGVVHDENDKPMSGVTVYVQETGAGTITGSKGTYSIKIPNPKSEITFSFMGYKTLKLKADDPKAKFDIIKLLPDQQMLDAVEVVQVGYGTQKKVNLLGSAENVSVKDLENRPITQASMALQGTISGIDVVQNSGQPGQDQGSIRIRGVSSIANNNEPLVLIDGVEGDINQINPKDIESMSVLKDASSAAIYGNRAAAGVVLITTKSGEGSGELKVSYNGSFSLQETTALPKPVKVLEWLDLKEEMFLYNGEIKNYDSDREKYISGEKVSVNYYLRHFRIAPMHDHYLSMSMGGKNYNGSVSLGYGNQDGVLKGTDNEKISFRSNLSMYSTNRKFFTTLNLSGYRKDMTSTAMGTNQTIQDVHRAGPTSIFKAYNGLYGFYGRHMGQLEAG
;
A
#
# COMPACT_ATOMS: atom_id res chain seq x y z
N MET A 1 -0.72 7.76 79.15
CA MET A 1 -0.14 8.48 77.95
C MET A 1 1.21 7.90 77.53
N LYS A 2 2.20 7.68 78.42
CA LYS A 2 3.52 7.13 78.02
C LYS A 2 3.47 5.77 77.31
N LYS A 3 2.57 4.85 77.71
CA LYS A 3 2.42 3.52 77.08
C LYS A 3 1.84 3.56 75.68
N ILE A 4 0.97 4.55 75.37
CA ILE A 4 0.39 4.75 74.02
C ILE A 4 1.44 5.32 73.07
N TYR A 5 2.28 6.25 73.53
CA TYR A 5 3.37 6.78 72.74
C TYR A 5 4.40 5.70 72.36
N MET A 6 4.71 4.82 73.34
CA MET A 6 5.68 3.73 73.08
C MET A 6 5.16 2.69 72.11
N THR A 7 3.85 2.39 72.11
CA THR A 7 3.23 1.51 71.12
C THR A 7 3.15 2.15 69.75
N LEU A 8 2.89 3.48 69.65
CA LEU A 8 2.87 4.24 68.39
C LEU A 8 4.26 4.32 67.76
N VAL A 9 5.30 4.57 68.58
CA VAL A 9 6.72 4.57 68.13
C VAL A 9 7.17 3.19 67.67
N MET A 10 6.72 2.12 68.36
CA MET A 10 7.05 0.75 67.96
C MET A 10 6.32 0.34 66.69
N LEU A 11 5.09 0.80 66.44
CA LEU A 11 4.34 0.60 65.21
C LEU A 11 4.97 1.36 64.04
N PHE A 12 5.48 2.59 64.28
CA PHE A 12 6.17 3.39 63.29
C PHE A 12 7.56 2.83 62.91
N ALA A 13 8.25 2.21 63.88
CA ALA A 13 9.55 1.54 63.62
C ALA A 13 9.38 0.26 62.75
N ILE A 14 8.24 -0.45 62.90
CA ILE A 14 7.94 -1.65 62.08
C ILE A 14 7.60 -1.27 60.64
N THR A 15 6.93 -0.14 60.40
CA THR A 15 6.64 0.35 59.02
C THR A 15 7.86 0.90 58.32
N ALA A 16 8.83 1.47 59.03
CA ALA A 16 10.10 1.96 58.45
C ALA A 16 11.06 0.82 58.03
N SER A 17 10.89 -0.40 58.55
CA SER A 17 11.75 -1.54 58.23
C SER A 17 11.42 -2.22 56.89
N MET A 18 10.32 -1.85 56.22
CA MET A 18 9.86 -2.48 54.98
C MET A 18 10.41 -1.84 53.70
N ALA A 19 11.20 -0.79 53.76
CA ALA A 19 11.64 -0.01 52.62
C ALA A 19 13.14 -0.07 52.36
N GLN A 20 13.81 -1.20 52.61
CA GLN A 20 15.22 -1.31 52.20
C GLN A 20 15.32 -1.72 50.75
N PRO A 21 16.01 -0.92 49.89
CA PRO A 21 16.22 -1.27 48.49
C PRO A 21 17.05 -2.56 48.40
N ARG A 22 16.49 -3.57 47.74
CA ARG A 22 17.18 -4.83 47.47
C ARG A 22 18.11 -4.65 46.28
N GLU A 23 19.36 -5.09 46.45
CA GLU A 23 20.33 -5.13 45.35
C GLU A 23 20.30 -6.51 44.67
N ILE A 24 20.11 -6.51 43.34
CA ILE A 24 20.15 -7.70 42.49
C ILE A 24 21.43 -7.63 41.66
N LYS A 25 22.17 -8.74 41.67
CA LYS A 25 23.43 -8.92 40.93
C LYS A 25 23.34 -10.16 40.07
N GLY A 26 24.01 -10.14 38.91
CA GLY A 26 24.08 -11.30 38.03
C GLY A 26 24.97 -11.03 36.82
N VAL A 27 24.93 -11.99 35.91
CA VAL A 27 25.67 -11.93 34.64
C VAL A 27 24.70 -12.15 33.49
N VAL A 28 24.86 -11.38 32.43
CA VAL A 28 24.08 -11.52 31.19
C VAL A 28 24.93 -12.27 30.15
N HIS A 29 24.37 -13.32 29.57
CA HIS A 29 24.98 -14.16 28.53
C HIS A 29 24.18 -14.10 27.22
N ASP A 30 24.86 -14.39 26.11
CA ASP A 30 24.23 -14.64 24.81
C ASP A 30 23.73 -16.09 24.69
N GLU A 31 23.22 -16.48 23.51
CA GLU A 31 22.76 -17.83 23.21
C GLU A 31 23.88 -18.88 23.28
N ASN A 32 25.15 -18.50 23.17
CA ASN A 32 26.32 -19.37 23.20
C ASN A 32 27.01 -19.36 24.58
N ASP A 33 26.32 -18.88 25.62
CA ASP A 33 26.83 -18.79 27.01
C ASP A 33 28.06 -17.86 27.16
N LYS A 34 28.28 -16.90 26.24
CA LYS A 34 29.31 -15.89 26.36
C LYS A 34 28.78 -14.66 27.11
N PRO A 35 29.58 -14.06 28.02
CA PRO A 35 29.17 -12.89 28.75
C PRO A 35 29.00 -11.68 27.82
N MET A 36 27.88 -10.94 27.98
CA MET A 36 27.54 -9.78 27.17
C MET A 36 27.83 -8.48 27.91
N SER A 37 28.70 -7.65 27.36
CA SER A 37 28.95 -6.28 27.84
C SER A 37 28.06 -5.28 27.13
N GLY A 38 27.69 -4.18 27.81
CA GLY A 38 26.89 -3.10 27.22
C GLY A 38 25.38 -3.33 27.23
N VAL A 39 24.89 -4.40 27.86
CA VAL A 39 23.45 -4.62 28.04
C VAL A 39 22.89 -3.59 29.01
N THR A 40 21.84 -2.91 28.62
CA THR A 40 21.10 -1.97 29.48
C THR A 40 20.15 -2.73 30.38
N VAL A 41 20.30 -2.55 31.68
CA VAL A 41 19.44 -3.14 32.71
C VAL A 41 18.77 -2.01 33.46
N TYR A 42 17.44 -1.91 33.43
CA TYR A 42 16.73 -0.82 34.11
C TYR A 42 15.43 -1.28 34.77
N VAL A 43 15.04 -0.53 35.80
CA VAL A 43 13.77 -0.74 36.53
C VAL A 43 12.73 0.20 35.91
N GLN A 44 11.65 -0.34 35.38
CA GLN A 44 10.65 0.42 34.64
C GLN A 44 9.95 1.49 35.50
N GLU A 45 9.76 1.24 36.78
CA GLU A 45 9.04 2.14 37.69
C GLU A 45 9.86 3.38 38.11
N THR A 46 11.16 3.27 38.23
CA THR A 46 12.04 4.35 38.74
C THR A 46 12.94 4.95 37.66
N GLY A 47 13.04 4.29 36.49
CA GLY A 47 14.03 4.66 35.48
C GLY A 47 15.48 4.45 35.91
N ALA A 48 15.72 3.93 37.11
CA ALA A 48 17.07 3.60 37.55
C ALA A 48 17.63 2.45 36.71
N GLY A 49 18.81 2.64 36.13
CA GLY A 49 19.42 1.67 35.24
C GLY A 49 20.93 1.55 35.45
N THR A 50 21.48 0.44 34.95
CA THR A 50 22.91 0.16 34.89
C THR A 50 23.24 -0.49 33.53
N ILE A 51 24.51 -0.55 33.20
CA ILE A 51 24.99 -1.21 31.97
C ILE A 51 25.94 -2.33 32.39
N THR A 52 25.84 -3.51 31.71
CA THR A 52 26.74 -4.63 32.04
C THR A 52 28.17 -4.32 31.70
N GLY A 53 29.09 -4.67 32.61
CA GLY A 53 30.51 -4.53 32.44
C GLY A 53 31.13 -5.51 31.42
N SER A 54 32.47 -5.47 31.23
CA SER A 54 33.20 -6.30 30.26
C SER A 54 33.05 -7.81 30.47
N LYS A 55 32.72 -8.24 31.68
CA LYS A 55 32.42 -9.65 32.03
C LYS A 55 30.93 -9.96 32.06
N GLY A 56 30.08 -9.09 31.49
CA GLY A 56 28.62 -9.25 31.48
C GLY A 56 27.94 -9.02 32.85
N THR A 57 28.67 -8.63 33.87
CA THR A 57 28.17 -8.44 35.24
C THR A 57 27.34 -7.18 35.38
N TYR A 58 26.24 -7.25 36.15
CA TYR A 58 25.43 -6.09 36.51
C TYR A 58 25.06 -6.10 37.99
N SER A 59 24.76 -4.92 38.50
CA SER A 59 24.22 -4.70 39.84
C SER A 59 23.18 -3.59 39.77
N ILE A 60 21.95 -3.87 40.22
CA ILE A 60 20.85 -2.90 40.17
C ILE A 60 20.08 -2.92 41.50
N LYS A 61 19.75 -1.73 42.00
CA LYS A 61 18.96 -1.57 43.22
C LYS A 61 17.48 -1.44 42.86
N ILE A 62 16.65 -2.27 43.43
CA ILE A 62 15.20 -2.25 43.25
C ILE A 62 14.51 -1.67 44.49
N PRO A 63 13.56 -0.73 44.29
CA PRO A 63 12.86 -0.10 45.42
C PRO A 63 11.76 -0.99 46.00
N ASN A 64 11.18 -1.91 45.21
CA ASN A 64 10.07 -2.75 45.60
C ASN A 64 10.31 -4.19 45.12
N PRO A 65 9.97 -5.22 45.91
CA PRO A 65 10.04 -6.62 45.47
C PRO A 65 9.22 -6.96 44.23
N LYS A 66 8.20 -6.17 43.90
CA LYS A 66 7.35 -6.36 42.71
C LYS A 66 7.84 -5.59 41.46
N SER A 67 8.99 -4.86 41.54
CA SER A 67 9.52 -4.10 40.44
C SER A 67 9.85 -4.98 39.24
N GLU A 68 9.56 -4.48 38.02
CA GLU A 68 9.90 -5.14 36.77
C GLU A 68 11.29 -4.66 36.30
N ILE A 69 12.19 -5.62 36.09
CA ILE A 69 13.54 -5.37 35.59
C ILE A 69 13.56 -5.72 34.10
N THR A 70 14.00 -4.78 33.29
CA THR A 70 14.09 -4.92 31.84
C THR A 70 15.54 -5.00 31.42
N PHE A 71 15.87 -6.03 30.63
CA PHE A 71 17.16 -6.24 30.01
C PHE A 71 17.02 -5.97 28.50
N SER A 72 17.80 -5.03 27.98
CA SER A 72 17.74 -4.63 26.57
C SER A 72 19.13 -4.50 25.99
N PHE A 73 19.32 -5.07 24.79
CA PHE A 73 20.54 -4.94 24.00
C PHE A 73 20.20 -4.93 22.51
N MET A 74 20.94 -4.16 21.72
CA MET A 74 20.70 -4.03 20.28
C MET A 74 20.87 -5.40 19.59
N GLY A 75 19.85 -5.87 18.85
CA GLY A 75 19.85 -7.16 18.18
C GLY A 75 19.38 -8.34 19.02
N TYR A 76 18.92 -8.12 20.26
CA TYR A 76 18.39 -9.16 21.15
C TYR A 76 16.98 -8.84 21.62
N LYS A 77 16.17 -9.87 21.85
CA LYS A 77 14.82 -9.72 22.42
C LYS A 77 14.89 -9.11 23.81
N THR A 78 14.14 -8.04 23.99
CA THR A 78 14.00 -7.42 25.32
C THR A 78 13.37 -8.41 26.28
N LEU A 79 14.07 -8.71 27.39
CA LEU A 79 13.60 -9.60 28.45
C LEU A 79 13.11 -8.79 29.63
N LYS A 80 11.90 -9.07 30.11
CA LYS A 80 11.29 -8.43 31.28
C LYS A 80 11.04 -9.49 32.36
N LEU A 81 11.56 -9.25 33.56
CA LEU A 81 11.42 -10.13 34.69
C LEU A 81 10.93 -9.37 35.92
N LYS A 82 9.96 -9.93 36.63
CA LYS A 82 9.51 -9.40 37.91
C LYS A 82 10.43 -9.87 39.02
N ALA A 83 10.83 -8.99 39.92
CA ALA A 83 11.78 -9.30 40.98
C ALA A 83 11.22 -10.25 42.05
N ASP A 84 9.90 -10.42 42.13
CA ASP A 84 9.20 -11.34 43.02
C ASP A 84 8.85 -12.70 42.39
N ASP A 85 9.19 -12.91 41.11
CA ASP A 85 8.93 -14.18 40.43
C ASP A 85 9.87 -15.27 40.97
N PRO A 86 9.35 -16.31 41.63
CA PRO A 86 10.17 -17.41 42.19
C PRO A 86 10.89 -18.23 41.11
N LYS A 87 10.48 -18.10 39.83
CA LYS A 87 11.13 -18.78 38.71
C LYS A 87 12.23 -17.94 38.06
N ALA A 88 12.29 -16.64 38.35
CA ALA A 88 13.29 -15.74 37.80
C ALA A 88 14.66 -15.97 38.48
N LYS A 89 15.61 -16.47 37.70
CA LYS A 89 17.01 -16.63 38.13
C LYS A 89 17.80 -15.39 37.65
N PHE A 90 18.08 -14.48 38.56
CA PHE A 90 18.82 -13.25 38.28
C PHE A 90 20.35 -13.45 38.20
N ASP A 91 20.85 -14.57 38.72
CA ASP A 91 22.28 -14.87 38.71
C ASP A 91 22.85 -14.99 37.28
N ILE A 92 22.08 -15.62 36.39
CA ILE A 92 22.46 -15.80 34.98
C ILE A 92 21.22 -15.47 34.12
N ILE A 93 21.31 -14.39 33.41
CA ILE A 93 20.31 -13.95 32.41
C ILE A 93 20.80 -14.30 31.03
N LYS A 94 20.00 -15.03 30.25
CA LYS A 94 20.29 -15.39 28.88
C LYS A 94 19.42 -14.59 27.92
N LEU A 95 20.02 -13.75 27.09
CA LEU A 95 19.34 -13.03 26.03
C LEU A 95 19.37 -13.84 24.75
N LEU A 96 18.23 -13.90 24.07
CA LEU A 96 18.10 -14.55 22.77
C LEU A 96 18.14 -13.50 21.68
N PRO A 97 18.83 -13.75 20.54
CA PRO A 97 18.82 -12.82 19.43
C PRO A 97 17.40 -12.58 18.93
N ASP A 98 17.11 -11.34 18.61
CA ASP A 98 15.85 -10.98 17.97
C ASP A 98 15.95 -11.27 16.49
N GLN A 99 15.48 -12.44 16.07
CA GLN A 99 15.49 -12.86 14.68
C GLN A 99 14.71 -11.87 13.79
N GLN A 100 13.72 -11.15 14.34
CA GLN A 100 13.02 -10.12 13.59
C GLN A 100 13.85 -8.85 13.35
N MET A 101 14.83 -8.55 14.20
CA MET A 101 15.78 -7.45 13.94
C MET A 101 16.94 -7.84 13.01
N LEU A 102 17.26 -9.13 12.89
CA LEU A 102 18.27 -9.60 11.93
C LEU A 102 17.74 -9.65 10.50
N ASP A 103 16.42 -9.75 10.32
CA ASP A 103 15.75 -9.65 9.01
C ASP A 103 15.60 -8.21 8.50
N ALA A 104 15.85 -7.20 9.33
CA ALA A 104 15.81 -5.79 8.95
C ALA A 104 17.12 -5.25 8.33
N VAL A 105 17.99 -6.11 7.81
CA VAL A 105 18.99 -5.68 6.85
C VAL A 105 18.26 -5.47 5.52
N GLU A 106 17.78 -4.25 5.30
CA GLU A 106 17.18 -3.84 4.04
C GLU A 106 18.17 -4.12 2.91
N VAL A 107 17.95 -5.22 2.22
CA VAL A 107 18.74 -5.64 1.06
C VAL A 107 18.04 -5.09 -0.16
N VAL A 108 18.71 -4.20 -0.87
CA VAL A 108 18.22 -3.68 -2.15
C VAL A 108 18.81 -4.49 -3.26
N GLN A 109 17.96 -4.94 -4.17
CA GLN A 109 18.43 -5.56 -5.39
C GLN A 109 19.07 -4.48 -6.28
N VAL A 110 20.33 -4.65 -6.63
CA VAL A 110 21.09 -3.71 -7.47
C VAL A 110 21.72 -4.49 -8.61
N GLY A 111 21.26 -4.25 -9.83
CA GLY A 111 21.76 -4.94 -11.00
C GLY A 111 21.51 -6.44 -10.92
N TYR A 112 22.57 -7.22 -11.09
CA TYR A 112 22.54 -8.68 -11.06
C TYR A 112 22.80 -9.28 -9.67
N GLY A 113 22.72 -8.48 -8.60
CA GLY A 113 23.00 -8.93 -7.23
C GLY A 113 22.23 -8.14 -6.18
N THR A 114 22.26 -8.65 -4.94
CA THR A 114 21.67 -7.99 -3.77
C THR A 114 22.76 -7.28 -2.99
N GLN A 115 22.57 -6.00 -2.68
CA GLN A 115 23.45 -5.23 -1.80
C GLN A 115 22.68 -4.69 -0.59
N LYS A 116 23.37 -4.56 0.54
CA LYS A 116 22.80 -3.91 1.71
C LYS A 116 22.58 -2.42 1.40
N LYS A 117 21.43 -1.86 1.73
CA LYS A 117 21.09 -0.45 1.52
C LYS A 117 22.18 0.51 2.02
N VAL A 118 22.83 0.16 3.14
CA VAL A 118 23.97 0.91 3.74
C VAL A 118 25.18 1.01 2.80
N ASN A 119 25.33 0.10 1.87
CA ASN A 119 26.47 0.06 0.93
C ASN A 119 26.16 0.73 -0.42
N LEU A 120 24.94 1.26 -0.60
CA LEU A 120 24.57 1.96 -1.83
C LEU A 120 25.09 3.40 -1.77
N LEU A 121 26.00 3.74 -2.66
CA LEU A 121 26.48 5.09 -2.91
C LEU A 121 25.40 5.88 -3.70
N GLY A 122 24.23 6.14 -3.10
CA GLY A 122 23.16 6.88 -3.75
C GLY A 122 21.85 6.84 -2.98
N SER A 123 20.90 7.72 -3.35
CA SER A 123 19.58 7.76 -2.75
C SER A 123 18.70 6.65 -3.32
N ALA A 124 18.59 5.53 -2.60
CA ALA A 124 17.59 4.51 -2.86
C ALA A 124 16.51 4.56 -1.77
N GLU A 125 15.27 4.73 -2.15
CA GLU A 125 14.13 4.66 -1.23
C GLU A 125 13.33 3.39 -1.50
N ASN A 126 12.92 2.73 -0.43
CA ASN A 126 12.14 1.49 -0.48
C ASN A 126 10.71 1.72 0.00
N VAL A 127 9.77 1.07 -0.68
CA VAL A 127 8.40 0.86 -0.22
C VAL A 127 8.24 -0.61 0.13
N SER A 128 7.82 -0.89 1.34
CA SER A 128 7.58 -2.26 1.81
C SER A 128 6.13 -2.69 1.56
N VAL A 129 5.90 -4.01 1.57
CA VAL A 129 4.54 -4.58 1.50
C VAL A 129 3.60 -4.01 2.57
N LYS A 130 4.10 -3.76 3.77
CA LYS A 130 3.29 -3.23 4.89
C LYS A 130 2.66 -1.88 4.57
N ASP A 131 3.32 -1.07 3.74
CA ASP A 131 2.82 0.24 3.32
C ASP A 131 1.70 0.11 2.28
N LEU A 132 1.58 -1.05 1.64
CA LEU A 132 0.65 -1.35 0.56
C LEU A 132 -0.58 -2.15 1.01
N GLU A 133 -0.46 -2.95 2.07
CA GLU A 133 -1.50 -3.91 2.50
C GLU A 133 -2.85 -3.26 2.86
N ASN A 134 -2.82 -2.02 3.37
CA ASN A 134 -4.03 -1.30 3.80
C ASN A 134 -4.62 -0.37 2.73
N ARG A 135 -4.08 -0.37 1.50
CA ARG A 135 -4.55 0.47 0.41
C ARG A 135 -5.26 -0.38 -0.65
N PRO A 136 -6.49 -0.02 -1.09
CA PRO A 136 -7.16 -0.71 -2.20
C PRO A 136 -6.49 -0.34 -3.53
N ILE A 137 -5.33 -0.94 -3.80
CA ILE A 137 -4.53 -0.65 -4.99
C ILE A 137 -4.88 -1.65 -6.09
N THR A 138 -5.41 -1.16 -7.20
CA THR A 138 -5.74 -1.95 -8.40
C THR A 138 -4.55 -2.15 -9.32
N GLN A 139 -3.65 -1.15 -9.39
CA GLN A 139 -2.47 -1.15 -10.25
C GLN A 139 -1.20 -0.92 -9.43
N ALA A 140 -0.14 -1.68 -9.70
CA ALA A 140 1.11 -1.59 -8.94
C ALA A 140 1.81 -0.23 -9.08
N SER A 141 1.62 0.49 -10.21
CA SER A 141 2.13 1.87 -10.38
C SER A 141 1.55 2.84 -9.36
N MET A 142 0.27 2.67 -8.96
CA MET A 142 -0.39 3.52 -7.98
C MET A 142 0.14 3.30 -6.55
N ALA A 143 0.81 2.19 -6.31
CA ALA A 143 1.46 1.91 -5.04
C ALA A 143 2.57 2.93 -4.69
N LEU A 144 3.21 3.50 -5.70
CA LEU A 144 4.26 4.50 -5.55
C LEU A 144 3.74 5.90 -5.27
N GLN A 145 2.44 6.14 -5.49
CA GLN A 145 1.85 7.47 -5.31
C GLN A 145 1.86 7.92 -3.85
N GLY A 146 2.58 9.00 -3.56
CA GLY A 146 2.68 9.58 -2.23
C GLY A 146 3.49 8.77 -1.22
N THR A 147 4.20 7.71 -1.65
CA THR A 147 5.01 6.86 -0.76
C THR A 147 6.49 7.20 -0.82
N ILE A 148 6.98 7.71 -1.94
CA ILE A 148 8.40 8.02 -2.15
C ILE A 148 8.56 9.48 -2.54
N SER A 149 9.50 10.19 -1.88
CA SER A 149 9.79 11.58 -2.23
C SER A 149 10.45 11.71 -3.60
N GLY A 150 10.08 12.73 -4.39
CA GLY A 150 10.64 12.98 -5.72
C GLY A 150 10.15 12.02 -6.80
N ILE A 151 9.09 11.26 -6.53
CA ILE A 151 8.33 10.52 -7.55
C ILE A 151 6.98 11.20 -7.71
N ASP A 152 6.64 11.47 -8.94
CA ASP A 152 5.32 11.93 -9.35
C ASP A 152 4.59 10.80 -10.09
N VAL A 153 3.41 10.45 -9.60
CA VAL A 153 2.55 9.41 -10.21
C VAL A 153 1.24 10.06 -10.58
N VAL A 154 1.01 10.21 -11.87
CA VAL A 154 -0.20 10.84 -12.42
C VAL A 154 -1.11 9.78 -13.00
N GLN A 155 -2.30 9.66 -12.44
CA GLN A 155 -3.37 8.83 -12.99
C GLN A 155 -4.18 9.65 -13.99
N ASN A 156 -4.12 9.28 -15.26
CA ASN A 156 -4.80 10.01 -16.35
C ASN A 156 -6.26 9.56 -16.53
N SER A 157 -6.62 8.39 -16.05
CA SER A 157 -7.96 7.82 -16.21
C SER A 157 -8.35 7.03 -14.96
N GLY A 158 -9.62 7.09 -14.59
CA GLY A 158 -10.24 6.21 -13.59
C GLY A 158 -11.01 5.05 -14.22
N GLN A 159 -10.88 4.83 -15.53
CA GLN A 159 -11.53 3.74 -16.22
C GLN A 159 -10.93 2.40 -15.76
N PRO A 160 -11.75 1.40 -15.42
CA PRO A 160 -11.26 0.08 -15.08
C PRO A 160 -10.28 -0.46 -16.11
N GLY A 161 -9.13 -0.92 -15.61
CA GLY A 161 -8.06 -1.44 -16.44
C GLY A 161 -7.22 -0.41 -17.21
N GLN A 162 -7.59 0.86 -17.22
CA GLN A 162 -6.79 2.00 -17.72
C GLN A 162 -6.48 3.01 -16.60
N ASP A 163 -6.62 2.58 -15.36
CA ASP A 163 -6.43 3.33 -14.13
C ASP A 163 -4.97 3.32 -13.63
N GLN A 164 -4.05 2.99 -14.53
CA GLN A 164 -2.61 2.97 -14.26
C GLN A 164 -2.03 4.38 -14.08
N GLY A 165 -1.03 4.50 -13.21
CA GLY A 165 -0.26 5.72 -13.03
C GLY A 165 0.93 5.80 -13.98
N SER A 166 1.11 6.96 -14.61
CA SER A 166 2.35 7.33 -15.28
C SER A 166 3.36 7.79 -14.23
N ILE A 167 4.51 7.12 -14.17
CA ILE A 167 5.55 7.36 -13.17
C ILE A 167 6.59 8.30 -13.74
N ARG A 168 6.94 9.35 -12.98
CA ARG A 168 8.04 10.27 -13.30
C ARG A 168 8.95 10.42 -12.08
N ILE A 169 10.25 10.35 -12.30
CA ILE A 169 11.25 10.51 -11.25
C ILE A 169 11.96 11.84 -11.47
N ARG A 170 11.90 12.74 -10.45
CA ARG A 170 12.51 14.09 -10.49
C ARG A 170 12.01 14.98 -11.64
N GLY A 171 10.78 14.75 -12.10
CA GLY A 171 10.14 15.58 -13.13
C GLY A 171 10.45 15.14 -14.57
N VAL A 172 10.33 16.08 -15.52
CA VAL A 172 10.54 15.82 -16.95
C VAL A 172 12.02 15.98 -17.26
N SER A 173 12.71 14.90 -17.61
CA SER A 173 14.13 14.88 -17.92
C SER A 173 14.44 15.08 -19.41
N SER A 174 13.46 14.91 -20.30
CA SER A 174 13.61 14.99 -21.75
C SER A 174 12.39 15.60 -22.42
N ILE A 175 12.62 16.40 -23.45
CA ILE A 175 11.56 16.92 -24.36
C ILE A 175 11.07 15.81 -25.29
N ALA A 176 11.87 14.78 -25.54
CA ALA A 176 11.47 13.59 -26.26
C ALA A 176 10.57 12.71 -25.40
N ASN A 177 9.64 12.00 -25.99
CA ASN A 177 8.48 11.32 -25.39
C ASN A 177 8.77 10.23 -24.34
N ASN A 178 10.01 9.95 -23.95
CA ASN A 178 10.33 8.82 -23.08
C ASN A 178 10.89 9.31 -21.73
N ASN A 179 9.98 9.78 -20.86
CA ASN A 179 10.29 10.16 -19.47
C ASN A 179 9.89 9.08 -18.45
N GLU A 180 9.58 7.87 -18.92
CA GLU A 180 9.25 6.75 -18.05
C GLU A 180 10.51 6.09 -17.50
N PRO A 181 10.55 5.74 -16.22
CA PRO A 181 11.67 5.04 -15.63
C PRO A 181 11.78 3.61 -16.17
N LEU A 182 12.99 3.07 -16.17
CA LEU A 182 13.22 1.66 -16.43
C LEU A 182 12.64 0.83 -15.27
N VAL A 183 11.72 -0.08 -15.57
CA VAL A 183 11.15 -0.98 -14.56
C VAL A 183 11.79 -2.36 -14.69
N LEU A 184 12.29 -2.87 -13.57
CA LEU A 184 12.87 -4.22 -13.49
C LEU A 184 12.10 -5.03 -12.44
N ILE A 185 11.53 -6.15 -12.86
CA ILE A 185 10.83 -7.11 -12.01
C ILE A 185 11.72 -8.33 -11.85
N ASP A 186 12.19 -8.58 -10.62
CA ASP A 186 13.15 -9.62 -10.30
C ASP A 186 14.40 -9.60 -11.22
N GLY A 187 14.84 -8.39 -11.62
CA GLY A 187 15.99 -8.14 -12.47
C GLY A 187 15.72 -8.21 -13.99
N VAL A 188 14.49 -8.48 -14.41
CA VAL A 188 14.08 -8.52 -15.82
C VAL A 188 13.21 -7.30 -16.12
N GLU A 189 13.46 -6.65 -17.26
CA GLU A 189 12.65 -5.52 -17.72
C GLU A 189 11.20 -5.95 -17.97
N GLY A 190 10.25 -5.17 -17.44
CA GLY A 190 8.83 -5.46 -17.54
C GLY A 190 7.96 -4.26 -17.25
N ASP A 191 6.66 -4.43 -17.44
CA ASP A 191 5.65 -3.42 -17.14
C ASP A 191 5.13 -3.62 -15.71
N ILE A 192 5.25 -2.58 -14.90
CA ILE A 192 4.78 -2.57 -13.51
C ILE A 192 3.28 -2.89 -13.38
N ASN A 193 2.45 -2.57 -14.38
CA ASN A 193 1.00 -2.76 -14.33
C ASN A 193 0.56 -4.19 -14.70
N GLN A 194 1.49 -5.00 -15.19
CA GLN A 194 1.23 -6.41 -15.47
C GLN A 194 1.30 -7.27 -14.20
N ILE A 195 2.07 -6.83 -13.19
CA ILE A 195 2.19 -7.55 -11.93
C ILE A 195 0.96 -7.32 -11.04
N ASN A 196 0.60 -8.32 -10.25
CA ASN A 196 -0.38 -8.13 -9.18
C ASN A 196 0.30 -7.39 -8.01
N PRO A 197 -0.25 -6.29 -7.51
CA PRO A 197 0.34 -5.57 -6.37
C PRO A 197 0.62 -6.45 -5.15
N LYS A 198 -0.19 -7.50 -4.94
CA LYS A 198 -0.05 -8.45 -3.82
C LYS A 198 1.11 -9.44 -4.00
N ASP A 199 1.66 -9.58 -5.22
CA ASP A 199 2.88 -10.36 -5.48
C ASP A 199 4.15 -9.61 -5.10
N ILE A 200 4.09 -8.30 -4.88
CA ILE A 200 5.24 -7.46 -4.60
C ILE A 200 5.67 -7.65 -3.15
N GLU A 201 6.95 -7.87 -2.91
CA GLU A 201 7.59 -7.87 -1.60
C GLU A 201 8.13 -6.49 -1.25
N SER A 202 8.83 -5.87 -2.20
CA SER A 202 9.36 -4.52 -2.05
C SER A 202 9.54 -3.83 -3.39
N MET A 203 9.49 -2.50 -3.36
CA MET A 203 9.84 -1.66 -4.50
C MET A 203 10.95 -0.69 -4.08
N SER A 204 12.02 -0.63 -4.87
CA SER A 204 13.11 0.31 -4.66
C SER A 204 13.24 1.23 -5.86
N VAL A 205 13.46 2.52 -5.61
CA VAL A 205 13.62 3.49 -6.69
C VAL A 205 15.00 4.12 -6.63
N LEU A 206 15.73 3.96 -7.74
CA LEU A 206 17.05 4.57 -7.94
C LEU A 206 16.85 5.90 -8.67
N LYS A 207 17.00 6.99 -7.93
CA LYS A 207 16.76 8.35 -8.41
C LYS A 207 18.03 9.03 -8.93
N ASP A 208 19.19 8.59 -8.46
CA ASP A 208 20.47 9.21 -8.76
C ASP A 208 21.17 8.51 -9.94
N ALA A 209 21.82 9.29 -10.79
CA ALA A 209 22.59 8.77 -11.92
C ALA A 209 23.69 7.80 -11.50
N SER A 210 24.30 7.99 -10.32
CA SER A 210 25.32 7.10 -9.78
C SER A 210 24.80 5.71 -9.44
N SER A 211 23.59 5.62 -8.87
CA SER A 211 22.95 4.34 -8.55
C SER A 211 22.33 3.64 -9.78
N ALA A 212 21.93 4.44 -10.78
CA ALA A 212 21.34 3.98 -12.01
C ALA A 212 22.37 3.64 -13.11
N ALA A 213 23.65 4.06 -12.93
CA ALA A 213 24.69 3.96 -13.96
C ALA A 213 24.93 2.55 -14.51
N ILE A 214 24.76 1.51 -13.69
CA ILE A 214 24.90 0.11 -14.11
C ILE A 214 23.89 -0.33 -15.17
N TYR A 215 22.78 0.40 -15.33
CA TYR A 215 21.73 0.12 -16.32
C TYR A 215 21.90 0.93 -17.62
N GLY A 216 22.96 1.79 -17.67
CA GLY A 216 23.32 2.57 -18.84
C GLY A 216 22.29 3.63 -19.22
N ASN A 217 22.22 3.97 -20.51
CA ASN A 217 21.39 5.05 -21.03
C ASN A 217 19.86 4.85 -20.80
N ARG A 218 19.41 3.60 -20.71
CA ARG A 218 17.99 3.29 -20.45
C ARG A 218 17.50 3.73 -19.08
N ALA A 219 18.42 3.96 -18.14
CA ALA A 219 18.15 4.42 -16.80
C ALA A 219 18.19 5.94 -16.63
N ALA A 220 18.25 6.70 -17.73
CA ALA A 220 18.34 8.17 -17.68
C ALA A 220 17.16 8.83 -16.96
N ALA A 221 15.96 8.23 -17.03
CA ALA A 221 14.75 8.69 -16.32
C ALA A 221 14.61 8.03 -14.92
N GLY A 222 15.63 7.33 -14.41
CA GLY A 222 15.62 6.57 -13.17
C GLY A 222 15.24 5.11 -13.37
N VAL A 223 15.31 4.34 -12.28
CA VAL A 223 15.01 2.89 -12.28
C VAL A 223 14.08 2.54 -11.15
N VAL A 224 13.05 1.75 -11.42
CA VAL A 224 12.16 1.14 -10.43
C VAL A 224 12.50 -0.35 -10.37
N LEU A 225 12.98 -0.80 -9.23
CA LEU A 225 13.29 -2.21 -8.95
C LEU A 225 12.13 -2.81 -8.17
N ILE A 226 11.56 -3.88 -8.66
CA ILE A 226 10.47 -4.61 -8.01
C ILE A 226 11.00 -5.99 -7.66
N THR A 227 10.94 -6.31 -6.36
CA THR A 227 11.20 -7.65 -5.87
C THR A 227 9.87 -8.32 -5.55
N THR A 228 9.67 -9.53 -6.07
CA THR A 228 8.43 -10.27 -5.82
C THR A 228 8.60 -11.24 -4.67
N LYS A 229 7.47 -11.59 -4.03
CA LYS A 229 7.44 -12.52 -2.90
C LYS A 229 8.05 -13.84 -3.28
N SER A 230 8.97 -14.32 -2.45
CA SER A 230 9.63 -15.62 -2.56
C SER A 230 9.24 -16.52 -1.38
N GLY A 231 9.60 -17.79 -1.41
CA GLY A 231 9.41 -18.70 -0.29
C GLY A 231 10.31 -18.32 0.89
N GLU A 232 9.78 -18.32 2.10
CA GLU A 232 10.57 -18.16 3.31
C GLU A 232 11.21 -19.49 3.75
N GLY A 233 12.43 -19.42 4.27
CA GLY A 233 13.25 -20.59 4.63
C GLY A 233 12.82 -21.38 5.89
N SER A 234 11.54 -21.32 6.29
CA SER A 234 11.04 -21.98 7.51
C SER A 234 10.84 -23.50 7.38
N GLY A 235 10.91 -24.06 6.18
CA GLY A 235 10.59 -25.47 5.91
C GLY A 235 9.10 -25.77 5.87
N GLU A 236 8.24 -24.87 6.27
CA GLU A 236 6.80 -25.03 6.34
C GLU A 236 6.09 -24.44 5.13
N LEU A 237 5.01 -25.08 4.70
CA LEU A 237 4.12 -24.55 3.68
C LEU A 237 3.22 -23.48 4.30
N LYS A 238 3.34 -22.26 3.81
CA LYS A 238 2.45 -21.15 4.17
C LYS A 238 1.42 -20.95 3.05
N VAL A 239 0.15 -20.97 3.40
CA VAL A 239 -0.97 -20.67 2.50
C VAL A 239 -1.65 -19.41 3.00
N SER A 240 -1.83 -18.43 2.11
CA SER A 240 -2.50 -17.17 2.42
C SER A 240 -3.55 -16.88 1.39
N TYR A 241 -4.73 -16.48 1.87
CA TYR A 241 -5.81 -15.97 1.04
C TYR A 241 -6.16 -14.55 1.48
N ASN A 242 -6.26 -13.65 0.51
CA ASN A 242 -6.66 -12.27 0.73
C ASN A 242 -7.79 -11.93 -0.25
N GLY A 243 -8.98 -11.64 0.27
CA GLY A 243 -10.14 -11.21 -0.49
C GLY A 243 -10.57 -9.80 -0.10
N SER A 244 -10.96 -8.99 -1.07
CA SER A 244 -11.53 -7.67 -0.84
C SER A 244 -12.78 -7.43 -1.67
N PHE A 245 -13.70 -6.66 -1.10
CA PHE A 245 -14.89 -6.16 -1.79
C PHE A 245 -15.00 -4.66 -1.51
N SER A 246 -15.23 -3.88 -2.55
CA SER A 246 -15.32 -2.43 -2.44
C SER A 246 -16.42 -1.89 -3.36
N LEU A 247 -16.94 -0.72 -3.02
CA LEU A 247 -17.88 0.04 -3.84
C LEU A 247 -17.21 1.34 -4.26
N GLN A 248 -17.22 1.62 -5.54
CA GLN A 248 -16.69 2.86 -6.13
C GLN A 248 -17.85 3.80 -6.46
N GLU A 249 -17.70 5.06 -6.09
CA GLU A 249 -18.66 6.10 -6.39
C GLU A 249 -17.93 7.35 -6.87
N THR A 250 -18.56 8.11 -7.76
CA THR A 250 -18.03 9.41 -8.17
C THR A 250 -18.15 10.40 -7.02
N THR A 251 -17.04 11.07 -6.68
CA THR A 251 -16.99 12.05 -5.57
C THR A 251 -17.93 13.23 -5.80
N ALA A 252 -18.04 13.70 -7.05
CA ALA A 252 -18.95 14.75 -7.44
C ALA A 252 -19.33 14.61 -8.92
N LEU A 253 -20.59 14.80 -9.22
CA LEU A 253 -21.09 14.98 -10.58
C LEU A 253 -21.56 16.43 -10.75
N PRO A 254 -21.34 17.05 -11.92
CA PRO A 254 -21.92 18.35 -12.20
C PRO A 254 -23.43 18.31 -12.05
N LYS A 255 -24.01 19.36 -11.49
CA LYS A 255 -25.46 19.50 -11.42
C LYS A 255 -25.99 19.94 -12.78
N PRO A 256 -26.86 19.15 -13.44
CA PRO A 256 -27.43 19.58 -14.70
C PRO A 256 -28.36 20.78 -14.48
N VAL A 257 -28.43 21.66 -15.46
CA VAL A 257 -29.38 22.76 -15.50
C VAL A 257 -30.80 22.17 -15.55
N LYS A 258 -31.75 22.78 -14.82
CA LYS A 258 -33.15 22.37 -14.87
C LYS A 258 -33.75 22.64 -16.25
N VAL A 259 -34.71 21.83 -16.66
CA VAL A 259 -35.25 21.89 -18.03
C VAL A 259 -35.82 23.26 -18.38
N LEU A 260 -36.53 23.92 -17.46
CA LEU A 260 -37.09 25.24 -17.72
C LEU A 260 -36.01 26.30 -17.89
N GLU A 261 -35.03 26.31 -17.02
CA GLU A 261 -33.85 27.19 -17.12
C GLU A 261 -33.05 26.94 -18.41
N TRP A 262 -32.96 25.66 -18.82
CA TRP A 262 -32.33 25.29 -20.09
C TRP A 262 -33.06 25.87 -21.30
N LEU A 263 -34.40 25.88 -21.29
CA LEU A 263 -35.21 26.47 -22.34
C LEU A 263 -35.04 27.99 -22.38
N ASP A 264 -34.95 28.64 -21.21
CA ASP A 264 -34.68 30.09 -21.12
C ASP A 264 -33.29 30.42 -21.73
N LEU A 265 -32.26 29.67 -21.37
CA LEU A 265 -30.91 29.83 -21.93
C LEU A 265 -30.87 29.60 -23.46
N LYS A 266 -31.68 28.65 -23.96
CA LYS A 266 -31.82 28.45 -25.42
C LYS A 266 -32.45 29.65 -26.12
N GLU A 267 -33.50 30.22 -25.56
CA GLU A 267 -34.11 31.42 -26.12
C GLU A 267 -33.13 32.60 -26.15
N GLU A 268 -32.41 32.82 -25.06
CA GLU A 268 -31.38 33.84 -24.96
C GLU A 268 -30.28 33.67 -26.00
N MET A 269 -29.81 32.42 -26.18
CA MET A 269 -28.79 32.05 -27.16
C MET A 269 -29.24 32.38 -28.60
N PHE A 270 -30.49 32.04 -28.94
CA PHE A 270 -31.03 32.34 -30.26
C PHE A 270 -31.23 33.83 -30.48
N LEU A 271 -31.72 34.54 -29.47
CA LEU A 271 -31.86 35.99 -29.52
C LEU A 271 -30.52 36.71 -29.70
N TYR A 272 -29.46 36.24 -29.04
CA TYR A 272 -28.08 36.71 -29.22
C TYR A 272 -27.60 36.54 -30.69
N ASN A 273 -28.00 35.45 -31.32
CA ASN A 273 -27.68 35.19 -32.74
C ASN A 273 -28.62 35.89 -33.72
N GLY A 274 -29.52 36.75 -33.24
CA GLY A 274 -30.49 37.50 -34.09
C GLY A 274 -31.70 36.64 -34.50
N GLU A 275 -31.90 35.47 -33.90
CA GLU A 275 -33.06 34.61 -34.17
C GLU A 275 -34.05 34.69 -32.98
N ILE A 276 -35.35 34.79 -33.29
CA ILE A 276 -36.41 34.71 -32.28
C ILE A 276 -36.96 33.30 -32.31
N LYS A 277 -36.73 32.54 -31.24
CA LYS A 277 -37.35 31.21 -31.02
C LYS A 277 -38.09 31.23 -29.70
N ASN A 278 -39.28 30.66 -29.70
CA ASN A 278 -40.14 30.56 -28.54
C ASN A 278 -40.35 29.08 -28.18
N TYR A 279 -40.11 28.74 -26.91
CA TYR A 279 -40.26 27.37 -26.36
C TYR A 279 -41.45 27.24 -25.39
N ASP A 280 -42.44 28.13 -25.41
CA ASP A 280 -43.58 28.11 -24.47
C ASP A 280 -44.37 26.79 -24.53
N SER A 281 -44.61 26.29 -25.74
CA SER A 281 -45.30 24.99 -25.90
C SER A 281 -44.49 23.82 -25.32
N ASP A 282 -43.17 23.88 -25.39
CA ASP A 282 -42.30 22.86 -24.78
C ASP A 282 -42.30 23.02 -23.26
N ARG A 283 -42.26 24.25 -22.71
CA ARG A 283 -42.38 24.53 -21.27
C ARG A 283 -43.66 23.91 -20.70
N GLU A 284 -44.81 24.16 -21.35
CA GLU A 284 -46.10 23.60 -20.94
C GLU A 284 -46.06 22.06 -20.88
N LYS A 285 -45.44 21.39 -21.88
CA LYS A 285 -45.31 19.94 -21.93
C LYS A 285 -44.45 19.39 -20.81
N TYR A 286 -43.38 20.10 -20.38
CA TYR A 286 -42.59 19.72 -19.21
C TYR A 286 -43.30 20.02 -17.90
N ILE A 287 -44.07 21.11 -17.80
CA ILE A 287 -44.84 21.44 -16.63
C ILE A 287 -46.01 20.48 -16.42
N SER A 288 -46.71 20.11 -17.50
CA SER A 288 -47.81 19.15 -17.47
C SER A 288 -47.38 17.71 -17.25
N GLY A 289 -46.10 17.40 -17.39
CA GLY A 289 -45.56 16.04 -17.29
C GLY A 289 -45.73 15.22 -18.57
N GLU A 290 -46.16 15.80 -19.68
CA GLU A 290 -46.20 15.12 -20.97
C GLU A 290 -44.80 14.78 -21.47
N LYS A 291 -43.83 15.67 -21.23
CA LYS A 291 -42.39 15.44 -21.45
C LYS A 291 -41.65 15.33 -20.13
N VAL A 292 -40.68 14.42 -20.05
CA VAL A 292 -39.85 14.19 -18.88
C VAL A 292 -38.42 14.66 -19.12
N SER A 293 -37.94 15.47 -18.21
CA SER A 293 -36.52 15.87 -18.20
C SER A 293 -35.60 14.69 -17.89
N VAL A 294 -34.50 14.60 -18.58
CA VAL A 294 -33.52 13.52 -18.40
C VAL A 294 -32.27 14.04 -17.70
N ASN A 295 -31.95 13.40 -16.60
CA ASN A 295 -30.63 13.58 -15.98
C ASN A 295 -29.66 12.52 -16.51
N TYR A 296 -28.81 12.92 -17.46
CA TYR A 296 -27.86 12.03 -18.11
C TYR A 296 -26.79 11.50 -17.15
N TYR A 297 -26.39 12.26 -16.13
CA TYR A 297 -25.43 11.77 -15.15
C TYR A 297 -25.97 10.57 -14.38
N LEU A 298 -27.21 10.63 -13.86
CA LEU A 298 -27.83 9.51 -13.16
C LEU A 298 -28.09 8.30 -14.08
N ARG A 299 -28.19 8.54 -15.39
CA ARG A 299 -28.39 7.45 -16.36
C ARG A 299 -27.10 6.71 -16.68
N HIS A 300 -25.97 7.42 -16.77
CA HIS A 300 -24.70 6.86 -17.22
C HIS A 300 -23.76 6.49 -16.08
N PHE A 301 -23.88 7.14 -14.94
CA PHE A 301 -23.07 6.82 -13.77
C PHE A 301 -23.81 5.89 -12.81
N ARG A 302 -23.05 5.11 -12.07
CA ARG A 302 -23.53 4.16 -11.06
C ARG A 302 -22.55 4.03 -9.92
N ILE A 303 -23.01 3.51 -8.78
CA ILE A 303 -22.13 2.91 -7.79
C ILE A 303 -21.66 1.57 -8.38
N ALA A 304 -20.36 1.37 -8.42
CA ALA A 304 -19.74 0.25 -9.10
C ALA A 304 -19.06 -0.69 -8.10
N PRO A 305 -19.44 -1.98 -8.08
CA PRO A 305 -18.76 -2.96 -7.25
C PRO A 305 -17.40 -3.33 -7.82
N MET A 306 -16.48 -3.65 -6.92
CA MET A 306 -15.16 -4.18 -7.22
C MET A 306 -14.85 -5.28 -6.23
N HIS A 307 -14.31 -6.39 -6.69
CA HIS A 307 -13.81 -7.45 -5.82
C HIS A 307 -12.51 -8.04 -6.35
N ASP A 308 -11.68 -8.47 -5.42
CA ASP A 308 -10.37 -9.04 -5.69
C ASP A 308 -10.11 -10.22 -4.77
N HIS A 309 -9.62 -11.30 -5.35
CA HIS A 309 -9.28 -12.54 -4.66
C HIS A 309 -7.85 -12.93 -4.98
N TYR A 310 -7.06 -13.15 -3.98
CA TYR A 310 -5.66 -13.50 -4.11
C TYR A 310 -5.33 -14.68 -3.21
N LEU A 311 -4.84 -15.75 -3.81
CA LEU A 311 -4.35 -16.95 -3.13
C LEU A 311 -2.85 -17.07 -3.36
N SER A 312 -2.09 -17.23 -2.30
CA SER A 312 -0.66 -17.51 -2.40
C SER A 312 -0.24 -18.67 -1.54
N MET A 313 0.72 -19.42 -2.03
CA MET A 313 1.36 -20.53 -1.36
C MET A 313 2.87 -20.29 -1.42
N SER A 314 3.56 -20.42 -0.30
CA SER A 314 5.01 -20.28 -0.25
C SER A 314 5.62 -21.33 0.65
N MET A 315 6.78 -21.81 0.26
CA MET A 315 7.55 -22.80 0.99
C MET A 315 9.03 -22.55 0.76
N GLY A 316 9.83 -22.69 1.79
CA GLY A 316 11.27 -22.54 1.66
C GLY A 316 12.02 -23.45 2.62
N GLY A 317 13.16 -23.92 2.19
CA GLY A 317 14.05 -24.76 2.97
C GLY A 317 15.50 -24.32 2.82
N LYS A 318 16.44 -25.13 3.31
CA LYS A 318 17.86 -24.80 3.29
C LYS A 318 18.41 -24.60 1.86
N ASN A 319 17.89 -25.35 0.89
CA ASN A 319 18.42 -25.40 -0.47
C ASN A 319 17.38 -25.03 -1.56
N TYR A 320 16.18 -24.64 -1.18
CA TYR A 320 15.13 -24.24 -2.12
C TYR A 320 14.19 -23.21 -1.50
N ASN A 321 13.66 -22.33 -2.33
CA ASN A 321 12.57 -21.42 -2.00
C ASN A 321 11.58 -21.45 -3.16
N GLY A 322 10.29 -21.53 -2.86
CA GLY A 322 9.25 -21.53 -3.87
C GLY A 322 8.04 -20.75 -3.42
N SER A 323 7.44 -20.02 -4.34
CA SER A 323 6.14 -19.38 -4.16
C SER A 323 5.29 -19.53 -5.41
N VAL A 324 3.99 -19.65 -5.22
CA VAL A 324 2.98 -19.68 -6.28
C VAL A 324 1.84 -18.78 -5.85
N SER A 325 1.35 -17.95 -6.76
CA SER A 325 0.18 -17.10 -6.51
C SER A 325 -0.80 -17.14 -7.67
N LEU A 326 -2.06 -16.96 -7.32
CA LEU A 326 -3.20 -16.81 -8.22
C LEU A 326 -3.99 -15.58 -7.78
N GLY A 327 -4.26 -14.69 -8.71
CA GLY A 327 -5.08 -13.50 -8.48
C GLY A 327 -6.26 -13.46 -9.45
N TYR A 328 -7.42 -13.10 -8.94
CA TYR A 328 -8.62 -12.81 -9.71
C TYR A 328 -9.19 -11.48 -9.24
N GLY A 329 -9.38 -10.55 -10.13
CA GLY A 329 -9.99 -9.25 -9.85
C GLY A 329 -11.05 -8.91 -10.88
N ASN A 330 -12.17 -8.40 -10.41
CA ASN A 330 -13.21 -7.82 -11.25
C ASN A 330 -13.50 -6.41 -10.73
N GLN A 331 -13.50 -5.46 -11.63
CA GLN A 331 -13.76 -4.04 -11.35
C GLN A 331 -14.79 -3.51 -12.33
N ASP A 332 -15.98 -3.25 -11.86
CA ASP A 332 -16.98 -2.51 -12.59
C ASP A 332 -16.62 -1.01 -12.60
N GLY A 333 -16.93 -0.33 -13.71
CA GLY A 333 -16.72 1.12 -13.80
C GLY A 333 -17.91 1.91 -13.29
N VAL A 334 -17.61 3.07 -12.69
CA VAL A 334 -18.63 4.06 -12.32
C VAL A 334 -19.39 4.59 -13.53
N LEU A 335 -18.78 4.60 -14.71
CA LEU A 335 -19.47 4.82 -15.99
C LEU A 335 -19.98 3.48 -16.49
N LYS A 336 -21.28 3.37 -16.73
CA LYS A 336 -21.92 2.14 -17.25
C LYS A 336 -21.33 1.74 -18.59
N GLY A 337 -21.16 0.43 -18.82
CA GLY A 337 -20.53 -0.11 -20.03
C GLY A 337 -19.01 -0.08 -19.98
N THR A 338 -18.43 0.09 -18.80
CA THR A 338 -17.01 -0.11 -18.56
C THR A 338 -16.79 -1.11 -17.44
N ASP A 339 -15.92 -2.07 -17.67
CA ASP A 339 -15.50 -3.08 -16.69
C ASP A 339 -14.09 -3.60 -17.03
N ASN A 340 -13.48 -4.26 -16.08
CA ASN A 340 -12.20 -4.93 -16.25
C ASN A 340 -12.15 -6.19 -15.40
N GLU A 341 -11.88 -7.33 -16.04
CA GLU A 341 -11.61 -8.59 -15.38
C GLU A 341 -10.13 -8.95 -15.59
N LYS A 342 -9.44 -9.31 -14.53
CA LYS A 342 -8.01 -9.67 -14.58
C LYS A 342 -7.78 -10.97 -13.82
N ILE A 343 -7.18 -11.94 -14.50
CA ILE A 343 -6.65 -13.16 -13.89
C ILE A 343 -5.14 -13.07 -13.96
N SER A 344 -4.44 -13.37 -12.89
CA SER A 344 -2.97 -13.36 -12.82
C SER A 344 -2.45 -14.62 -12.17
N PHE A 345 -1.29 -15.08 -12.65
CA PHE A 345 -0.55 -16.21 -12.12
C PHE A 345 0.93 -15.85 -12.02
N ARG A 346 1.55 -16.22 -10.92
CA ARG A 346 3.00 -16.11 -10.75
C ARG A 346 3.53 -17.34 -10.02
N SER A 347 4.73 -17.79 -10.41
CA SER A 347 5.48 -18.82 -9.71
C SER A 347 6.95 -18.46 -9.71
N ASN A 348 7.54 -18.40 -8.54
CA ASN A 348 8.97 -18.17 -8.33
C ASN A 348 9.55 -19.41 -7.66
N LEU A 349 10.59 -20.00 -8.24
CA LEU A 349 11.29 -21.15 -7.70
C LEU A 349 12.80 -20.89 -7.75
N SER A 350 13.45 -20.97 -6.61
CA SER A 350 14.90 -20.86 -6.49
C SER A 350 15.48 -22.11 -5.85
N MET A 351 16.53 -22.64 -6.43
CA MET A 351 17.23 -23.84 -5.94
C MET A 351 18.71 -23.54 -5.77
N TYR A 352 19.30 -24.05 -4.71
CA TYR A 352 20.68 -23.84 -4.34
C TYR A 352 21.36 -25.20 -4.15
N SER A 353 22.57 -25.35 -4.68
CA SER A 353 23.39 -26.51 -4.36
C SER A 353 23.79 -26.53 -2.89
N THR A 354 24.07 -27.70 -2.31
CA THR A 354 24.42 -27.87 -0.89
C THR A 354 25.61 -27.00 -0.47
N ASN A 355 26.56 -26.80 -1.36
CA ASN A 355 27.76 -25.96 -1.15
C ASN A 355 27.54 -24.51 -1.56
N ARG A 356 26.30 -24.11 -1.98
CA ARG A 356 25.91 -22.79 -2.46
C ARG A 356 26.76 -22.20 -3.59
N LYS A 357 27.53 -23.03 -4.31
CA LYS A 357 28.30 -22.58 -5.46
C LYS A 357 27.48 -22.49 -6.74
N PHE A 358 26.35 -23.17 -6.80
CA PHE A 358 25.40 -23.12 -7.91
C PHE A 358 24.02 -22.80 -7.41
N PHE A 359 23.35 -21.90 -8.12
CA PHE A 359 21.93 -21.61 -7.90
C PHE A 359 21.19 -21.47 -9.23
N THR A 360 19.92 -21.76 -9.24
CA THR A 360 19.03 -21.54 -10.38
C THR A 360 17.75 -20.92 -9.88
N THR A 361 17.22 -19.99 -10.66
CA THR A 361 15.92 -19.36 -10.40
C THR A 361 15.05 -19.49 -11.64
N LEU A 362 13.81 -19.91 -11.44
CA LEU A 362 12.79 -20.00 -12.47
C LEU A 362 11.61 -19.10 -12.04
N ASN A 363 11.39 -18.04 -12.79
CA ASN A 363 10.25 -17.12 -12.59
C ASN A 363 9.30 -17.27 -13.77
N LEU A 364 8.08 -17.70 -13.48
CA LEU A 364 7.00 -17.81 -14.45
C LEU A 364 5.88 -16.85 -14.03
N SER A 365 5.40 -16.06 -14.98
CA SER A 365 4.23 -15.19 -14.73
C SER A 365 3.39 -15.08 -15.98
N GLY A 366 2.10 -14.91 -15.78
CA GLY A 366 1.16 -14.66 -16.85
C GLY A 366 -0.07 -13.97 -16.31
N TYR A 367 -0.77 -13.26 -17.19
CA TYR A 367 -2.05 -12.64 -16.87
C TYR A 367 -2.97 -12.66 -18.10
N ARG A 368 -4.25 -12.67 -17.83
CA ARG A 368 -5.31 -12.39 -18.79
C ARG A 368 -6.09 -11.19 -18.29
N LYS A 369 -6.35 -10.25 -19.18
CA LYS A 369 -7.11 -9.04 -18.90
C LYS A 369 -8.17 -8.89 -19.98
N ASP A 370 -9.42 -8.89 -19.57
CA ASP A 370 -10.57 -8.62 -20.42
C ASP A 370 -11.16 -7.28 -19.98
N MET A 371 -11.28 -6.34 -20.90
CA MET A 371 -11.73 -4.98 -20.61
C MET A 371 -12.84 -4.57 -21.56
N THR A 372 -13.94 -4.10 -21.01
CA THR A 372 -15.03 -3.49 -21.75
C THR A 372 -14.91 -1.96 -21.66
N SER A 373 -15.11 -1.30 -22.78
CA SER A 373 -15.16 0.15 -22.88
C SER A 373 -16.41 0.58 -23.63
N THR A 374 -16.83 1.82 -23.43
CA THR A 374 -17.93 2.39 -24.23
C THR A 374 -17.55 2.46 -25.72
N ALA A 375 -18.51 2.31 -26.59
CA ALA A 375 -18.29 2.23 -28.05
C ALA A 375 -17.54 3.44 -28.64
N MET A 376 -17.70 4.61 -28.04
CA MET A 376 -17.04 5.84 -28.46
C MET A 376 -15.78 6.16 -27.66
N GLY A 377 -15.41 5.28 -26.72
CA GLY A 377 -14.38 5.55 -25.72
C GLY A 377 -14.91 6.40 -24.55
N THR A 378 -14.30 6.20 -23.38
CA THR A 378 -14.76 6.81 -22.12
C THR A 378 -14.77 8.33 -22.17
N ASN A 379 -13.71 8.96 -22.69
CA ASN A 379 -13.61 10.42 -22.77
C ASN A 379 -14.70 11.04 -23.63
N GLN A 380 -14.98 10.46 -24.80
CA GLN A 380 -16.04 10.97 -25.67
C GLN A 380 -17.42 10.78 -25.02
N THR A 381 -17.66 9.62 -24.40
CA THR A 381 -18.93 9.35 -23.70
C THR A 381 -19.15 10.37 -22.57
N ILE A 382 -18.12 10.69 -21.77
CA ILE A 382 -18.21 11.70 -20.72
C ILE A 382 -18.50 13.08 -21.30
N GLN A 383 -17.82 13.47 -22.39
CA GLN A 383 -18.09 14.75 -23.07
C GLN A 383 -19.52 14.83 -23.60
N ASP A 384 -20.03 13.74 -24.15
CA ASP A 384 -21.40 13.70 -24.68
C ASP A 384 -22.45 13.78 -23.55
N VAL A 385 -22.19 13.14 -22.41
CA VAL A 385 -23.01 13.29 -21.20
C VAL A 385 -23.02 14.73 -20.70
N HIS A 386 -21.86 15.43 -20.74
CA HIS A 386 -21.78 16.84 -20.34
C HIS A 386 -22.51 17.78 -21.31
N ARG A 387 -22.50 17.47 -22.60
CA ARG A 387 -23.18 18.27 -23.63
C ARG A 387 -24.65 17.98 -23.75
N ALA A 388 -25.10 16.83 -23.22
CA ALA A 388 -26.50 16.44 -23.31
C ALA A 388 -27.38 17.37 -22.44
N GLY A 389 -28.21 18.14 -23.08
CA GLY A 389 -29.20 18.98 -22.40
C GLY A 389 -30.36 18.14 -21.83
N PRO A 390 -31.11 18.70 -20.86
CA PRO A 390 -32.22 17.98 -20.19
C PRO A 390 -33.39 17.63 -21.11
N THR A 391 -33.42 18.21 -22.32
CA THR A 391 -34.43 17.96 -23.35
C THR A 391 -34.02 16.90 -24.37
N SER A 392 -32.77 16.39 -24.30
CA SER A 392 -32.28 15.39 -25.22
C SER A 392 -33.00 14.03 -25.07
N ILE A 393 -33.23 13.33 -26.16
CA ILE A 393 -33.96 12.04 -26.17
C ILE A 393 -32.99 10.92 -25.82
N PHE A 394 -33.23 10.24 -24.70
CA PHE A 394 -32.43 9.09 -24.31
C PHE A 394 -32.85 7.79 -25.03
N LYS A 395 -34.17 7.64 -25.23
CA LYS A 395 -34.76 6.48 -25.89
C LYS A 395 -35.82 6.96 -26.87
N ALA A 396 -35.69 6.62 -28.14
CA ALA A 396 -36.68 6.92 -29.15
C ALA A 396 -37.98 6.13 -28.89
N TYR A 397 -39.08 6.59 -29.47
CA TYR A 397 -40.42 5.98 -29.32
C TYR A 397 -40.48 4.52 -29.71
N ASN A 398 -39.57 4.08 -30.60
CA ASN A 398 -39.44 2.67 -31.03
C ASN A 398 -38.59 1.83 -30.03
N GLY A 399 -38.25 2.34 -28.87
CA GLY A 399 -37.44 1.66 -27.86
C GLY A 399 -35.95 1.58 -28.10
N LEU A 400 -35.47 2.07 -29.25
CA LEU A 400 -34.02 2.19 -29.51
C LEU A 400 -33.42 3.36 -28.75
N TYR A 401 -32.14 3.23 -28.41
CA TYR A 401 -31.41 4.33 -27.76
C TYR A 401 -31.23 5.49 -28.74
N GLY A 402 -31.53 6.69 -28.30
CA GLY A 402 -31.29 7.91 -29.08
C GLY A 402 -29.78 8.11 -29.28
N PHE A 403 -29.39 8.43 -30.51
CA PHE A 403 -28.02 8.68 -30.87
C PHE A 403 -27.73 10.17 -30.62
N TYR A 404 -26.80 10.48 -29.71
CA TYR A 404 -26.29 11.84 -29.56
C TYR A 404 -25.13 12.03 -30.53
N GLY A 405 -25.44 12.36 -31.78
CA GLY A 405 -24.44 12.64 -32.81
C GLY A 405 -24.37 14.13 -33.12
N ARG A 406 -23.27 14.57 -33.75
CA ARG A 406 -22.99 15.96 -34.15
C ARG A 406 -24.03 16.56 -35.13
N HIS A 407 -25.06 15.84 -35.50
CA HIS A 407 -26.09 16.19 -36.46
C HIS A 407 -27.52 16.36 -35.92
N MET A 408 -27.69 16.49 -34.60
CA MET A 408 -29.02 16.66 -34.01
C MET A 408 -29.68 18.03 -34.23
N GLY A 409 -29.11 18.91 -35.04
CA GLY A 409 -29.83 20.08 -35.51
C GLY A 409 -30.94 19.83 -36.55
N GLN A 410 -31.07 18.60 -37.05
CA GLN A 410 -32.04 18.25 -38.10
C GLN A 410 -33.19 17.33 -37.70
N LEU A 411 -33.19 16.79 -36.44
CA LEU A 411 -34.24 15.87 -35.98
C LEU A 411 -35.29 16.53 -35.05
N GLU A 412 -35.22 17.84 -34.84
CA GLU A 412 -36.27 18.61 -34.13
C GLU A 412 -37.43 19.08 -35.04
N ALA A 413 -37.42 18.73 -36.33
CA ALA A 413 -38.45 19.11 -37.29
C ALA A 413 -39.17 17.86 -37.85
N GLY A 414 -39.92 17.18 -37.02
CA GLY A 414 -40.76 16.08 -37.43
C GLY A 414 -41.75 15.69 -36.37
#